data_04c476dac6a4a7505e0e89b3af8469bb
#
_entry.id   04c476dac6a4a7505e0e89b3af8469bb
#
_cell.length_a   1.000
_cell.length_b   1.000
_cell.length_c   1.000
_cell.angle_alpha   90.00
_cell.angle_beta   90.00
_cell.angle_gamma   90.00
#
_symmetry.space_group_name_H-M   'P 1'
#
loop_
_entity.id
_entity.type
_entity.pdbx_description
1 polymer ?
#
loop_
_entity_poly.entity_id
_entity_poly.type
_entity_poly.pdbx_seq_one_letter_code
_entity_poly.pdbx_strand_id
1 'polypeptide(L)'
;MKKSIIALAALFAAAGAQANTISYNFSNPVSTTEITQTGTLGLFDSTLGTLTGASLELQGAARFAFTGTNSAAQAQTANITSSTDLFWSSSIAALSAIVSGTDVFLSLSSGPQSYASGETKSFGPSNKNASVVDDLASILASMEAAGGGNFTLTCNSLSGLAVQGGGGNIDTTQDTAAGCGARIVYTYDEQKVPEPASLALLGLALAGAGVYRRRKA
;
A
#
# COMPACT_ATOMS: atom_id res chain seq x y z
N MET A 1 24.60 -57.71 -8.68
CA MET A 1 24.39 -56.38 -9.26
C MET A 1 22.91 -56.09 -9.38
N LYS A 2 22.21 -55.80 -8.26
CA LYS A 2 20.73 -55.56 -8.22
C LYS A 2 20.36 -54.47 -7.22
N LYS A 3 21.06 -53.32 -7.17
CA LYS A 3 20.76 -52.25 -6.17
C LYS A 3 20.73 -50.84 -6.74
N SER A 4 20.54 -50.60 -8.06
CA SER A 4 20.67 -49.24 -8.63
C SER A 4 19.42 -48.71 -9.36
N ILE A 5 18.21 -49.25 -9.17
CA ILE A 5 17.01 -48.83 -9.92
C ILE A 5 15.98 -48.06 -9.07
N ILE A 6 16.15 -47.99 -7.74
CA ILE A 6 15.14 -47.35 -6.85
C ILE A 6 15.41 -45.87 -6.61
N ALA A 7 16.56 -45.32 -7.01
CA ALA A 7 16.95 -43.95 -6.71
C ALA A 7 16.39 -42.86 -7.66
N LEU A 8 15.75 -43.23 -8.78
CA LEU A 8 15.30 -42.26 -9.80
C LEU A 8 13.82 -41.86 -9.68
N ALA A 9 13.02 -42.51 -8.84
CA ALA A 9 11.59 -42.19 -8.71
C ALA A 9 11.27 -41.14 -7.61
N ALA A 10 12.23 -40.71 -6.81
CA ALA A 10 12.01 -39.82 -5.67
C ALA A 10 12.27 -38.30 -5.99
N LEU A 11 12.66 -37.95 -7.21
CA LEU A 11 13.02 -36.57 -7.53
C LEU A 11 11.88 -35.70 -8.09
N PHE A 12 10.67 -36.20 -8.26
CA PHE A 12 9.58 -35.47 -8.89
C PHE A 12 8.48 -34.97 -7.93
N ALA A 13 8.67 -35.02 -6.63
CA ALA A 13 7.61 -34.68 -5.67
C ALA A 13 7.82 -33.33 -4.94
N ALA A 14 8.74 -32.48 -5.38
CA ALA A 14 8.95 -31.15 -4.80
C ALA A 14 8.50 -30.03 -5.76
N ALA A 15 7.26 -30.10 -6.27
CA ALA A 15 6.58 -28.91 -6.75
C ALA A 15 6.15 -28.10 -5.50
N GLY A 16 7.07 -27.28 -4.97
CA GLY A 16 6.76 -26.39 -3.86
C GLY A 16 5.59 -25.50 -4.27
N ALA A 17 4.56 -25.39 -3.43
CA ALA A 17 3.57 -24.35 -3.55
C ALA A 17 4.30 -23.00 -3.43
N GLN A 18 4.48 -22.28 -4.53
CA GLN A 18 4.96 -20.93 -4.52
C GLN A 18 3.73 -20.02 -4.39
N ALA A 19 3.70 -19.23 -3.33
CA ALA A 19 2.69 -18.20 -3.20
C ALA A 19 2.97 -17.13 -4.28
N ASN A 20 2.01 -16.90 -5.17
CA ASN A 20 2.07 -15.87 -6.19
C ASN A 20 1.49 -14.56 -5.67
N THR A 21 1.91 -13.44 -6.26
CA THR A 21 1.40 -12.13 -5.88
C THR A 21 0.89 -11.36 -7.09
N ILE A 22 -0.21 -10.62 -6.89
CA ILE A 22 -0.73 -9.62 -7.83
C ILE A 22 -0.88 -8.31 -7.08
N SER A 23 -0.59 -7.18 -7.71
CA SER A 23 -0.74 -5.87 -7.10
C SER A 23 -1.40 -4.87 -8.03
N TYR A 24 -2.19 -3.96 -7.43
CA TYR A 24 -2.79 -2.80 -8.08
C TYR A 24 -2.41 -1.55 -7.30
N ASN A 25 -2.29 -0.42 -7.97
CA ASN A 25 -1.99 0.86 -7.33
C ASN A 25 -2.61 2.04 -8.08
N PHE A 26 -2.82 3.13 -7.37
CA PHE A 26 -3.06 4.45 -7.94
C PHE A 26 -2.29 5.51 -7.16
N SER A 27 -2.10 6.67 -7.78
CA SER A 27 -1.52 7.85 -7.13
C SER A 27 -2.16 9.09 -7.73
N ASN A 28 -2.69 9.95 -6.89
CA ASN A 28 -3.28 11.23 -7.28
C ASN A 28 -2.25 12.37 -7.11
N PRO A 29 -2.30 13.40 -7.94
CA PRO A 29 -1.42 14.56 -7.81
C PRO A 29 -1.73 15.33 -6.54
N VAL A 30 -0.69 16.00 -6.01
CA VAL A 30 -0.83 16.92 -4.89
C VAL A 30 -1.63 18.15 -5.34
N SER A 31 -2.69 18.48 -4.61
CA SER A 31 -3.61 19.61 -4.85
C SER A 31 -3.83 20.39 -3.56
N THR A 32 -4.21 21.67 -3.66
CA THR A 32 -4.48 22.51 -2.49
C THR A 32 -5.52 21.86 -1.58
N THR A 33 -5.24 21.81 -0.27
CA THR A 33 -6.16 21.28 0.75
C THR A 33 -7.37 22.24 0.94
N GLU A 34 -8.56 21.78 1.31
CA GLU A 34 -8.94 20.40 1.65
C GLU A 34 -9.26 19.61 0.38
N ILE A 35 -8.68 18.43 0.24
CA ILE A 35 -8.93 17.57 -0.93
C ILE A 35 -9.99 16.52 -0.63
N THR A 36 -10.68 16.09 -1.70
CA THR A 36 -11.37 14.81 -1.79
C THR A 36 -10.90 14.13 -3.06
N GLN A 37 -10.12 13.07 -2.94
CA GLN A 37 -9.54 12.35 -4.07
C GLN A 37 -9.98 10.90 -4.05
N THR A 38 -10.28 10.35 -5.22
CA THR A 38 -10.73 8.96 -5.38
C THR A 38 -9.75 8.23 -6.28
N GLY A 39 -9.48 6.97 -5.95
CA GLY A 39 -8.70 6.05 -6.79
C GLY A 39 -9.40 4.70 -6.89
N THR A 40 -9.07 3.95 -7.94
CA THR A 40 -9.63 2.63 -8.22
C THR A 40 -8.54 1.57 -8.12
N LEU A 41 -8.86 0.47 -7.44
CA LEU A 41 -8.01 -0.72 -7.32
C LEU A 41 -8.78 -1.95 -7.80
N GLY A 42 -8.05 -2.97 -8.28
CA GLY A 42 -8.64 -4.24 -8.69
C GLY A 42 -8.94 -5.15 -7.51
N LEU A 43 -10.04 -5.91 -7.59
CA LEU A 43 -10.28 -7.09 -6.77
C LEU A 43 -9.40 -8.25 -7.26
N PHE A 44 -9.11 -9.18 -6.39
CA PHE A 44 -8.48 -10.45 -6.78
C PHE A 44 -9.44 -11.27 -7.65
N ASP A 45 -8.92 -11.81 -8.76
CA ASP A 45 -9.68 -12.74 -9.58
C ASP A 45 -9.58 -14.16 -9.00
N SER A 46 -10.67 -14.63 -8.39
CA SER A 46 -10.72 -15.96 -7.76
C SER A 46 -10.62 -17.13 -8.76
N THR A 47 -10.64 -16.88 -10.08
CA THR A 47 -10.39 -17.92 -11.09
C THR A 47 -8.89 -18.27 -11.22
N LEU A 48 -8.00 -17.41 -10.73
CA LEU A 48 -6.55 -17.63 -10.76
C LEU A 48 -6.08 -18.62 -9.67
N GLY A 49 -6.85 -18.77 -8.59
CA GLY A 49 -6.48 -19.63 -7.47
C GLY A 49 -7.19 -19.24 -6.19
N THR A 50 -6.63 -19.69 -5.06
CA THR A 50 -7.14 -19.39 -3.73
C THR A 50 -6.41 -18.21 -3.12
N LEU A 51 -7.12 -17.14 -2.79
CA LEU A 51 -6.57 -15.98 -2.10
C LEU A 51 -6.16 -16.38 -0.66
N THR A 52 -4.88 -16.20 -0.32
CA THR A 52 -4.32 -16.60 0.98
C THR A 52 -3.93 -15.39 1.83
N GLY A 53 -3.77 -14.20 1.22
CA GLY A 53 -3.45 -12.98 1.94
C GLY A 53 -3.69 -11.74 1.08
N ALA A 54 -3.94 -10.62 1.75
CA ALA A 54 -4.00 -9.31 1.12
C ALA A 54 -3.49 -8.24 2.08
N SER A 55 -2.77 -7.25 1.55
CA SER A 55 -2.33 -6.07 2.30
C SER A 55 -2.58 -4.81 1.49
N LEU A 56 -3.00 -3.75 2.16
CA LEU A 56 -3.26 -2.44 1.57
C LEU A 56 -2.31 -1.41 2.17
N GLU A 57 -1.50 -0.79 1.34
CA GLU A 57 -0.68 0.36 1.69
C GLU A 57 -1.41 1.64 1.28
N LEU A 58 -1.73 2.48 2.27
CA LEU A 58 -2.29 3.83 2.10
C LEU A 58 -1.14 4.82 2.09
N GLN A 59 -1.06 5.67 1.07
CA GLN A 59 0.07 6.57 0.83
C GLN A 59 -0.41 8.01 0.83
N GLY A 60 0.29 8.86 1.58
CA GLY A 60 0.05 10.30 1.63
C GLY A 60 1.27 11.08 1.16
N ALA A 61 1.02 12.15 0.41
CA ALA A 61 2.00 13.17 0.07
C ALA A 61 1.45 14.54 0.45
N ALA A 62 2.29 15.43 1.01
CA ALA A 62 1.90 16.79 1.29
C ALA A 62 3.05 17.76 0.99
N ARG A 63 2.68 18.97 0.58
CA ARG A 63 3.57 20.12 0.44
C ARG A 63 3.13 21.19 1.42
N PHE A 64 4.03 21.61 2.28
CA PHE A 64 3.80 22.63 3.30
C PHE A 64 4.59 23.90 3.00
N ALA A 65 3.93 25.06 3.06
CA ALA A 65 4.56 26.35 3.16
C ALA A 65 3.73 27.21 4.13
N PHE A 66 4.40 27.94 5.02
CA PHE A 66 3.74 28.86 5.95
C PHE A 66 4.66 30.00 6.36
N THR A 67 4.06 31.07 6.84
CA THR A 67 4.80 32.22 7.39
C THR A 67 4.37 32.48 8.83
N GLY A 68 5.27 33.09 9.60
CA GLY A 68 4.95 33.65 10.90
C GLY A 68 5.48 35.08 10.97
N THR A 69 4.63 36.04 11.41
CA THR A 69 4.97 37.47 11.57
C THR A 69 4.71 37.88 13.01
N ASN A 70 5.71 38.46 13.66
CA ASN A 70 5.53 39.01 15.00
C ASN A 70 4.90 40.41 14.92
N SER A 71 3.66 40.53 15.39
CA SER A 71 2.93 41.83 15.48
C SER A 71 3.16 42.59 16.79
N ALA A 72 3.89 41.96 17.77
CA ALA A 72 4.24 42.64 19.00
C ALA A 72 5.37 43.65 18.83
N ALA A 73 5.39 44.68 19.70
CA ALA A 73 6.48 45.66 19.79
C ALA A 73 7.80 45.05 20.31
N GLN A 74 7.78 43.88 20.88
CA GLN A 74 8.94 43.19 21.46
C GLN A 74 9.19 41.83 20.78
N ALA A 75 10.43 41.35 20.87
CA ALA A 75 10.78 40.05 20.34
C ALA A 75 9.95 38.95 21.00
N GLN A 76 9.51 37.98 20.19
CA GLN A 76 8.73 36.81 20.60
C GLN A 76 9.44 35.53 20.17
N THR A 77 9.21 34.45 20.93
CA THR A 77 9.65 33.10 20.52
C THR A 77 8.43 32.24 20.30
N ALA A 78 8.33 31.62 19.13
CA ALA A 78 7.24 30.72 18.79
C ALA A 78 7.71 29.53 17.97
N ASN A 79 6.96 28.44 18.05
CA ASN A 79 7.05 27.28 17.18
C ASN A 79 5.73 27.16 16.40
N ILE A 80 5.83 27.15 15.07
CA ILE A 80 4.68 27.00 14.17
C ILE A 80 4.76 25.60 13.56
N THR A 81 3.65 24.88 13.60
CA THR A 81 3.52 23.53 12.99
C THR A 81 2.33 23.52 12.07
N SER A 82 2.57 23.24 10.80
CA SER A 82 1.55 22.94 9.79
C SER A 82 1.41 21.43 9.69
N SER A 83 0.19 20.91 9.67
CA SER A 83 -0.11 19.48 9.57
C SER A 83 -1.22 19.21 8.56
N THR A 84 -1.28 17.97 8.11
CA THR A 84 -2.36 17.43 7.29
C THR A 84 -2.61 15.98 7.70
N ASP A 85 -3.86 15.67 8.02
CA ASP A 85 -4.36 14.32 8.24
C ASP A 85 -5.09 13.86 6.99
N LEU A 86 -4.85 12.62 6.57
CA LEU A 86 -5.53 11.98 5.45
C LEU A 86 -6.39 10.84 5.98
N PHE A 87 -7.69 10.89 5.67
CA PHE A 87 -8.71 9.94 6.11
C PHE A 87 -9.24 9.16 4.92
N TRP A 88 -9.53 7.88 5.15
CA TRP A 88 -9.87 6.97 4.07
C TRP A 88 -11.25 6.34 4.25
N SER A 89 -11.90 6.07 3.10
CA SER A 89 -13.11 5.26 3.03
C SER A 89 -13.07 4.41 1.76
N SER A 90 -13.87 3.33 1.72
CA SER A 90 -13.95 2.41 0.59
C SER A 90 -15.38 2.15 0.15
N SER A 91 -15.57 1.81 -1.13
CA SER A 91 -16.84 1.29 -1.63
C SER A 91 -17.18 -0.11 -1.09
N ILE A 92 -16.18 -0.85 -0.55
CA ILE A 92 -16.39 -2.11 0.15
C ILE A 92 -16.56 -1.83 1.63
N ALA A 93 -17.72 -2.13 2.19
CA ALA A 93 -18.05 -1.80 3.59
C ALA A 93 -17.07 -2.44 4.60
N ALA A 94 -16.67 -3.70 4.40
CA ALA A 94 -15.71 -4.38 5.26
C ALA A 94 -14.34 -3.72 5.24
N LEU A 95 -13.86 -3.29 4.06
CA LEU A 95 -12.61 -2.56 3.91
C LEU A 95 -12.73 -1.15 4.49
N SER A 96 -13.87 -0.46 4.28
CA SER A 96 -14.11 0.87 4.84
C SER A 96 -14.03 0.88 6.37
N ALA A 97 -14.48 -0.19 7.04
CA ALA A 97 -14.36 -0.32 8.50
C ALA A 97 -12.89 -0.41 8.98
N ILE A 98 -12.01 -1.00 8.18
CA ILE A 98 -10.57 -1.06 8.49
C ILE A 98 -9.93 0.30 8.26
N VAL A 99 -10.04 0.84 7.02
CA VAL A 99 -9.31 2.05 6.63
C VAL A 99 -9.83 3.33 7.31
N SER A 100 -11.07 3.34 7.84
CA SER A 100 -11.59 4.48 8.60
C SER A 100 -10.91 4.67 9.97
N GLY A 101 -10.20 3.65 10.45
CA GLY A 101 -9.38 3.73 11.67
C GLY A 101 -7.90 4.02 11.38
N THR A 102 -7.53 4.19 10.12
CA THR A 102 -6.14 4.38 9.68
C THR A 102 -5.96 5.80 9.13
N ASP A 103 -5.11 6.59 9.80
CA ASP A 103 -4.78 7.95 9.38
C ASP A 103 -3.35 8.01 8.87
N VAL A 104 -3.12 8.81 7.82
CA VAL A 104 -1.78 9.16 7.36
C VAL A 104 -1.51 10.61 7.74
N PHE A 105 -0.73 10.80 8.80
CA PHE A 105 -0.39 12.11 9.34
C PHE A 105 0.93 12.64 8.75
N LEU A 106 0.90 13.89 8.29
CA LEU A 106 2.04 14.60 7.72
C LEU A 106 2.18 15.98 8.37
N SER A 107 3.39 16.42 8.67
CA SER A 107 3.61 17.73 9.28
C SER A 107 4.95 18.35 8.92
N LEU A 108 5.02 19.68 9.08
CA LEU A 108 6.22 20.48 9.05
C LEU A 108 6.21 21.46 10.22
N SER A 109 7.25 21.42 11.06
CA SER A 109 7.44 22.34 12.17
C SER A 109 8.58 23.32 11.86
N SER A 110 8.42 24.59 12.25
CA SER A 110 9.50 25.58 12.22
C SER A 110 10.57 25.30 13.29
N GLY A 111 10.25 24.48 14.30
CA GLY A 111 10.97 24.48 15.57
C GLY A 111 10.81 25.83 16.31
N PRO A 112 11.38 25.98 17.52
CA PRO A 112 11.39 27.24 18.24
C PRO A 112 12.17 28.31 17.46
N GLN A 113 11.50 29.42 17.11
CA GLN A 113 12.06 30.54 16.36
C GLN A 113 11.88 31.82 17.16
N SER A 114 12.94 32.65 17.19
CA SER A 114 12.85 34.00 17.73
C SER A 114 12.51 34.98 16.61
N TYR A 115 11.51 35.82 16.81
CA TYR A 115 11.02 36.86 15.88
C TYR A 115 11.24 38.22 16.51
N ALA A 116 12.01 39.11 15.87
CA ALA A 116 12.06 40.53 16.24
C ALA A 116 10.69 41.18 16.02
N SER A 117 10.49 42.39 16.59
CA SER A 117 9.26 43.18 16.32
C SER A 117 9.08 43.41 14.83
N GLY A 118 7.92 43.06 14.27
CA GLY A 118 7.58 43.19 12.85
C GLY A 118 8.28 42.16 11.93
N GLU A 119 9.08 41.24 12.46
CA GLU A 119 9.80 40.26 11.64
C GLU A 119 8.85 39.18 11.11
N THR A 120 9.01 38.85 9.83
CA THR A 120 8.35 37.73 9.16
C THR A 120 9.38 36.66 8.81
N LYS A 121 9.08 35.40 9.14
CA LYS A 121 9.84 34.23 8.71
C LYS A 121 8.98 33.30 7.88
N SER A 122 9.57 32.76 6.82
CA SER A 122 8.91 31.81 5.91
C SER A 122 9.55 30.43 6.06
N PHE A 123 8.71 29.39 6.00
CA PHE A 123 9.09 27.99 6.10
C PHE A 123 8.50 27.19 4.94
N GLY A 124 9.32 26.38 4.31
CA GLY A 124 8.95 25.65 3.10
C GLY A 124 9.20 26.46 1.81
N PRO A 125 8.71 25.99 0.65
CA PRO A 125 7.94 24.75 0.50
C PRO A 125 8.74 23.50 0.85
N SER A 126 8.11 22.57 1.57
CA SER A 126 8.69 21.28 1.96
C SER A 126 7.73 20.15 1.63
N ASN A 127 8.23 19.13 0.92
CA ASN A 127 7.45 17.95 0.59
C ASN A 127 7.66 16.88 1.67
N LYS A 128 6.57 16.23 2.05
CA LYS A 128 6.52 15.12 3.00
C LYS A 128 5.72 13.97 2.41
N ASN A 129 6.15 12.76 2.69
CA ASN A 129 5.44 11.52 2.32
C ASN A 129 5.37 10.63 3.55
N ALA A 130 4.27 9.92 3.68
CA ALA A 130 4.10 8.86 4.67
C ALA A 130 3.21 7.76 4.10
N SER A 131 3.31 6.55 4.66
CA SER A 131 2.41 5.44 4.33
C SER A 131 2.14 4.60 5.57
N VAL A 132 0.98 3.94 5.54
CA VAL A 132 0.56 2.94 6.54
C VAL A 132 0.09 1.71 5.79
N VAL A 133 0.36 0.52 6.35
CA VAL A 133 -0.03 -0.76 5.75
C VAL A 133 -1.05 -1.43 6.66
N ASP A 134 -2.21 -1.75 6.10
CA ASP A 134 -3.27 -2.53 6.74
C ASP A 134 -3.24 -3.98 6.23
N ASP A 135 -3.35 -4.94 7.16
CA ASP A 135 -3.55 -6.35 6.86
C ASP A 135 -5.04 -6.62 6.64
N LEU A 136 -5.36 -7.25 5.52
CA LEU A 136 -6.74 -7.54 5.12
C LEU A 136 -7.12 -9.02 5.31
N ALA A 137 -6.35 -9.80 6.06
CA ALA A 137 -6.58 -11.23 6.26
C ALA A 137 -7.99 -11.54 6.81
N SER A 138 -8.59 -10.63 7.59
CA SER A 138 -9.93 -10.79 8.14
C SER A 138 -11.08 -10.61 7.14
N ILE A 139 -10.82 -10.03 5.97
CA ILE A 139 -11.84 -9.66 4.98
C ILE A 139 -11.57 -10.22 3.57
N LEU A 140 -10.72 -11.24 3.42
CA LEU A 140 -10.30 -11.79 2.12
C LEU A 140 -11.49 -12.10 1.20
N ALA A 141 -12.56 -12.69 1.74
CA ALA A 141 -13.77 -13.01 0.97
C ALA A 141 -14.48 -11.76 0.37
N SER A 142 -14.22 -10.57 0.90
CA SER A 142 -14.74 -9.31 0.35
C SER A 142 -13.80 -8.68 -0.68
N MET A 143 -12.58 -9.23 -0.80
CA MET A 143 -11.52 -8.69 -1.66
C MET A 143 -11.34 -9.49 -2.94
N GLU A 144 -12.21 -10.47 -3.20
CA GLU A 144 -12.15 -11.33 -4.39
C GLU A 144 -13.50 -11.39 -5.14
N ALA A 145 -13.43 -11.63 -6.43
CA ALA A 145 -14.58 -11.90 -7.29
C ALA A 145 -14.16 -12.78 -8.47
N ALA A 146 -15.06 -13.63 -8.98
CA ALA A 146 -14.81 -14.42 -10.18
C ALA A 146 -14.66 -13.49 -11.39
N GLY A 147 -13.53 -13.58 -12.10
CA GLY A 147 -13.18 -12.68 -13.19
C GLY A 147 -12.65 -11.32 -12.73
N GLY A 148 -12.38 -11.15 -11.43
CA GLY A 148 -11.88 -9.90 -10.85
C GLY A 148 -13.00 -8.85 -10.68
N GLY A 149 -12.62 -7.58 -10.76
CA GLY A 149 -13.50 -6.44 -10.58
C GLY A 149 -12.74 -5.24 -10.04
N ASN A 150 -13.45 -4.20 -9.64
CA ASN A 150 -12.83 -3.01 -9.10
C ASN A 150 -13.57 -2.51 -7.86
N PHE A 151 -12.85 -1.83 -7.00
CA PHE A 151 -13.39 -1.03 -5.90
C PHE A 151 -12.72 0.34 -5.85
N THR A 152 -13.35 1.28 -5.16
CA THR A 152 -12.82 2.62 -5.01
C THR A 152 -12.40 2.89 -3.57
N LEU A 153 -11.30 3.66 -3.44
CA LEU A 153 -10.89 4.31 -2.20
C LEU A 153 -11.08 5.81 -2.36
N THR A 154 -11.66 6.45 -1.36
CA THR A 154 -11.78 7.90 -1.27
C THR A 154 -10.93 8.38 -0.10
N CYS A 155 -10.10 9.39 -0.38
CA CYS A 155 -9.24 10.04 0.60
C CYS A 155 -9.66 11.49 0.75
N ASN A 156 -9.82 11.94 2.00
CA ASN A 156 -10.08 13.33 2.35
C ASN A 156 -8.91 13.85 3.19
N SER A 157 -8.60 15.14 3.06
CA SER A 157 -7.60 15.79 3.92
C SER A 157 -8.27 16.75 4.92
N LEU A 158 -7.61 16.89 6.08
CA LEU A 158 -7.86 17.95 7.04
C LEU A 158 -6.53 18.58 7.42
N SER A 159 -6.36 19.87 7.08
CA SER A 159 -5.13 20.59 7.39
C SER A 159 -5.30 21.45 8.64
N GLY A 160 -4.19 21.59 9.39
CA GLY A 160 -4.12 22.38 10.59
C GLY A 160 -2.88 23.25 10.65
N LEU A 161 -2.97 24.37 11.38
CA LEU A 161 -1.84 25.20 11.75
C LEU A 161 -1.88 25.46 13.25
N ALA A 162 -0.82 25.12 13.95
CA ALA A 162 -0.68 25.34 15.38
C ALA A 162 0.49 26.27 15.67
N VAL A 163 0.28 27.24 16.58
CA VAL A 163 1.32 28.14 17.07
C VAL A 163 1.47 27.91 18.58
N GLN A 164 2.71 27.60 18.99
CA GLN A 164 3.07 27.44 20.40
C GLN A 164 4.02 28.59 20.80
N GLY A 165 3.68 29.36 21.84
CA GLY A 165 4.44 30.54 22.24
C GLY A 165 3.95 31.83 21.57
N GLY A 166 4.80 32.87 21.57
CA GLY A 166 4.50 34.16 20.93
C GLY A 166 3.40 35.01 21.57
N GLY A 167 2.80 34.55 22.70
CA GLY A 167 1.80 35.28 23.45
C GLY A 167 0.56 35.73 22.66
N GLY A 168 0.23 35.04 21.55
CA GLY A 168 -0.87 35.40 20.66
C GLY A 168 -0.53 36.50 19.65
N ASN A 169 0.73 36.91 19.55
CA ASN A 169 1.17 38.01 18.66
C ASN A 169 1.90 37.49 17.39
N ILE A 170 1.79 36.24 17.05
CA ILE A 170 2.33 35.68 15.83
C ILE A 170 1.20 35.47 14.83
N ASP A 171 1.13 36.33 13.84
CA ASP A 171 0.22 36.18 12.71
C ASP A 171 0.80 35.17 11.72
N THR A 172 -0.05 34.27 11.23
CA THR A 172 0.39 33.18 10.36
C THR A 172 -0.39 33.10 9.06
N THR A 173 0.29 32.67 8.00
CA THR A 173 -0.35 32.24 6.75
C THR A 173 0.06 30.81 6.46
N GLN A 174 -0.80 30.04 5.79
CA GLN A 174 -0.54 28.67 5.40
C GLN A 174 -0.88 28.44 3.93
N ASP A 175 -0.01 27.74 3.23
CA ASP A 175 -0.25 27.15 1.90
C ASP A 175 0.10 25.67 1.99
N THR A 176 -0.93 24.82 2.02
CA THR A 176 -0.79 23.38 2.14
C THR A 176 -1.47 22.70 0.96
N ALA A 177 -0.79 21.70 0.41
CA ALA A 177 -1.33 20.87 -0.63
C ALA A 177 -1.11 19.40 -0.26
N ALA A 178 -2.05 18.52 -0.61
CA ALA A 178 -1.99 17.09 -0.31
C ALA A 178 -2.38 16.25 -1.52
N GLY A 179 -1.94 15.01 -1.52
CA GLY A 179 -2.28 14.01 -2.52
C GLY A 179 -2.26 12.63 -1.90
N CYS A 180 -3.11 11.75 -2.41
CA CYS A 180 -3.32 10.40 -1.89
C CYS A 180 -2.98 9.34 -2.94
N GLY A 181 -2.44 8.22 -2.48
CA GLY A 181 -2.23 7.02 -3.28
C GLY A 181 -2.50 5.78 -2.46
N ALA A 182 -2.69 4.66 -3.13
CA ALA A 182 -2.77 3.37 -2.46
C ALA A 182 -2.22 2.25 -3.33
N ARG A 183 -1.75 1.20 -2.69
CA ARG A 183 -1.31 -0.05 -3.32
C ARG A 183 -1.88 -1.23 -2.56
N ILE A 184 -2.54 -2.14 -3.28
CA ILE A 184 -2.96 -3.42 -2.74
C ILE A 184 -2.08 -4.54 -3.31
N VAL A 185 -1.73 -5.50 -2.46
CA VAL A 185 -0.99 -6.70 -2.83
C VAL A 185 -1.78 -7.90 -2.36
N TYR A 186 -2.11 -8.79 -3.29
CA TYR A 186 -2.75 -10.07 -3.05
C TYR A 186 -1.72 -11.18 -3.10
N THR A 187 -1.79 -12.12 -2.17
CA THR A 187 -1.02 -13.35 -2.16
C THR A 187 -1.97 -14.53 -2.34
N TYR A 188 -1.68 -15.45 -3.25
CA TYR A 188 -2.57 -16.55 -3.58
C TYR A 188 -1.81 -17.80 -3.96
N ASP A 189 -2.48 -18.94 -3.81
CA ASP A 189 -2.04 -20.24 -4.32
C ASP A 189 -2.73 -20.49 -5.66
N GLU A 190 -1.95 -20.73 -6.71
CA GLU A 190 -2.50 -21.06 -8.03
C GLU A 190 -3.35 -22.33 -7.98
N GLN A 191 -4.43 -22.31 -8.75
CA GLN A 191 -5.21 -23.50 -8.97
C GLN A 191 -4.36 -24.52 -9.76
N LYS A 192 -3.93 -25.58 -9.08
CA LYS A 192 -3.18 -26.67 -9.73
C LYS A 192 -4.06 -27.31 -10.80
N VAL A 193 -3.80 -27.01 -12.05
CA VAL A 193 -4.35 -27.78 -13.15
C VAL A 193 -3.67 -29.14 -13.09
N PRO A 194 -4.43 -30.27 -12.93
CA PRO A 194 -3.83 -31.59 -12.96
C PRO A 194 -2.97 -31.73 -14.20
N GLU A 195 -1.69 -32.10 -14.04
CA GLU A 195 -0.82 -32.32 -15.19
C GLU A 195 -1.52 -33.25 -16.18
N PRO A 196 -1.53 -32.90 -17.48
CA PRO A 196 -2.23 -33.71 -18.47
C PRO A 196 -1.78 -35.17 -18.33
N ALA A 197 -2.71 -36.11 -18.29
CA ALA A 197 -2.43 -37.55 -18.24
C ALA A 197 -1.43 -37.99 -19.33
N SER A 198 -1.17 -37.13 -20.30
CA SER A 198 -0.11 -37.29 -21.33
C SER A 198 1.30 -37.44 -20.75
N LEU A 199 1.65 -36.75 -19.63
CA LEU A 199 2.96 -36.94 -18.99
C LEU A 199 3.05 -38.31 -18.30
N ALA A 200 1.98 -38.75 -17.66
CA ALA A 200 1.90 -40.11 -17.09
C ALA A 200 1.96 -41.16 -18.19
N LEU A 201 1.24 -40.96 -19.31
CA LEU A 201 1.30 -41.80 -20.50
C LEU A 201 2.66 -41.84 -21.15
N LEU A 202 3.34 -40.70 -21.25
CA LEU A 202 4.70 -40.62 -21.77
C LEU A 202 5.69 -41.35 -20.86
N GLY A 203 5.56 -41.21 -19.54
CA GLY A 203 6.34 -41.97 -18.56
C GLY A 203 6.14 -43.47 -18.66
N LEU A 204 4.88 -43.94 -18.81
CA LEU A 204 4.52 -45.34 -19.03
C LEU A 204 5.04 -45.88 -20.38
N ALA A 205 4.96 -45.05 -21.45
CA ALA A 205 5.47 -45.42 -22.76
C ALA A 205 7.00 -45.60 -22.74
N LEU A 206 7.73 -44.71 -22.10
CA LEU A 206 9.19 -44.80 -21.94
C LEU A 206 9.58 -46.00 -21.06
N ALA A 207 8.86 -46.26 -19.99
CA ALA A 207 9.07 -47.43 -19.15
C ALA A 207 8.80 -48.75 -19.92
N GLY A 208 7.71 -48.78 -20.71
CA GLY A 208 7.38 -49.93 -21.58
C GLY A 208 8.44 -50.18 -22.65
N ALA A 209 8.95 -49.14 -23.30
CA ALA A 209 10.03 -49.23 -24.30
C ALA A 209 11.34 -49.74 -23.65
N GLY A 210 11.66 -49.32 -22.42
CA GLY A 210 12.82 -49.79 -21.67
C GLY A 210 12.74 -51.30 -21.32
N VAL A 211 11.58 -51.79 -20.94
CA VAL A 211 11.34 -53.22 -20.65
C VAL A 211 11.41 -54.04 -21.93
N TYR A 212 10.85 -53.54 -23.03
CA TYR A 212 10.88 -54.24 -24.32
C TYR A 212 12.33 -54.42 -24.86
N ARG A 213 13.16 -53.37 -24.74
CA ARG A 213 14.58 -53.45 -25.13
C ARG A 213 15.35 -54.48 -24.29
N ARG A 214 15.07 -54.64 -22.99
CA ARG A 214 15.73 -55.58 -22.12
C ARG A 214 15.36 -57.05 -22.42
N ARG A 215 14.20 -57.32 -23.05
CA ARG A 215 13.79 -58.67 -23.44
C ARG A 215 14.39 -59.14 -24.76
N LYS A 216 14.93 -58.24 -25.58
CA LYS A 216 15.56 -58.57 -26.90
C LYS A 216 17.10 -58.61 -26.84
N ALA A 217 17.71 -58.27 -25.76
CA ALA A 217 19.13 -58.45 -25.46
C ALA A 217 19.34 -59.65 -24.55
#